data_b9157bab1451efd2e4cbbd764e13cf61
#
_entry.id   b9157bab1451efd2e4cbbd764e13cf61
#
_cell.length_a   1.000
_cell.length_b   1.000
_cell.length_c   1.000
_cell.angle_alpha   90.00
_cell.angle_beta   90.00
_cell.angle_gamma   90.00
#
_symmetry.space_group_name_H-M   'P 1'
#
loop_
_entity.id
_entity.type
_entity.pdbx_description
1 polymer ?
#
loop_
_entity_poly.entity_id
_entity_poly.type
_entity_poly.pdbx_seq_one_letter_code
_entity_poly.pdbx_strand_id
1 'polypeptide(L)'
;LVNDALLEGRRLFLFSTGTGIAPFMSIIRDPETYEKFNEVILFQTCRHINELEFGKYTVKSIFEDELLSEVVLDKLKFFPTTTREPSRYFGRITDWLKSKRFVEEFGSDLNPSEDRAMICGSIAMLNEFKEICLQKGLVEGSNSSPGHFVIEKAFVD
;
A
#
# COMPACT_ATOMS: atom_id res chain seq x y z
N LEU A 1 -0.56 11.74 4.67
CA LEU A 1 0.42 11.08 3.81
C LEU A 1 0.56 11.83 2.50
N VAL A 2 1.78 12.10 2.10
CA VAL A 2 2.06 12.80 0.85
C VAL A 2 3.24 12.13 0.13
N ASN A 3 3.19 12.16 -1.19
CA ASN A 3 4.25 11.57 -2.01
C ASN A 3 5.61 12.25 -1.82
N ASP A 4 5.62 13.51 -1.38
CA ASP A 4 6.85 14.28 -1.18
C ASP A 4 7.74 13.75 -0.06
N ALA A 5 7.17 12.96 0.86
CA ALA A 5 7.94 12.31 1.92
C ALA A 5 8.68 11.05 1.43
N LEU A 6 8.46 10.65 0.18
CA LEU A 6 9.09 9.48 -0.42
C LEU A 6 10.08 9.89 -1.52
N LEU A 7 11.19 9.17 -1.58
CA LEU A 7 12.12 9.21 -2.69
C LEU A 7 11.46 8.63 -3.94
N GLU A 8 12.02 8.91 -5.11
CA GLU A 8 11.60 8.24 -6.32
C GLU A 8 11.85 6.74 -6.23
N GLY A 9 11.01 5.96 -6.90
CA GLY A 9 11.12 4.51 -6.92
C GLY A 9 10.25 3.92 -8.02
N ARG A 10 10.36 2.60 -8.21
CA ARG A 10 9.60 1.92 -9.27
C ARG A 10 8.22 1.48 -8.81
N ARG A 11 8.13 0.89 -7.60
CA ARG A 11 6.88 0.37 -7.06
C ARG A 11 6.48 1.13 -5.79
N LEU A 12 5.23 1.55 -5.73
CA LEU A 12 4.65 2.11 -4.52
C LEU A 12 3.64 1.12 -3.94
N PHE A 13 3.89 0.67 -2.71
CA PHE A 13 2.93 -0.16 -1.96
C PHE A 13 2.17 0.71 -0.98
N LEU A 14 0.84 0.65 -1.05
CA LEU A 14 -0.06 1.34 -0.13
C LEU A 14 -0.72 0.29 0.75
N PHE A 15 -0.19 0.11 1.96
CA PHE A 15 -0.68 -0.90 2.89
C PHE A 15 -1.74 -0.31 3.81
N SER A 16 -2.94 -0.85 3.78
CA SER A 16 -4.02 -0.41 4.67
C SER A 16 -4.61 -1.57 5.47
N THR A 17 -4.96 -1.29 6.72
CA THR A 17 -5.70 -2.22 7.56
C THR A 17 -7.03 -1.61 7.97
N GLY A 18 -8.10 -2.41 7.91
CA GLY A 18 -9.44 -1.96 8.28
C GLY A 18 -9.86 -0.70 7.49
N THR A 19 -10.16 0.37 8.21
CA THR A 19 -10.58 1.65 7.61
C THR A 19 -9.42 2.55 7.19
N GLY A 20 -8.18 2.12 7.39
CA GLY A 20 -6.98 2.87 7.03
C GLY A 20 -6.79 3.11 5.53
N ILE A 21 -7.72 2.68 4.70
CA ILE A 21 -7.67 2.88 3.25
C ILE A 21 -7.95 4.34 2.83
N ALA A 22 -8.68 5.09 3.66
CA ALA A 22 -9.14 6.44 3.30
C ALA A 22 -8.03 7.39 2.85
N PRO A 23 -6.87 7.48 3.53
CA PRO A 23 -5.78 8.36 3.06
C PRO A 23 -5.24 8.00 1.69
N PHE A 24 -5.38 6.76 1.27
CA PHE A 24 -4.86 6.31 -0.02
C PHE A 24 -5.79 6.63 -1.20
N MET A 25 -7.04 6.98 -0.92
CA MET A 25 -8.00 7.30 -1.98
C MET A 25 -7.56 8.50 -2.81
N SER A 26 -7.05 9.55 -2.18
CA SER A 26 -6.53 10.72 -2.89
C SER A 26 -5.23 10.39 -3.65
N ILE A 27 -4.39 9.55 -3.08
CA ILE A 27 -3.11 9.17 -3.70
C ILE A 27 -3.34 8.38 -4.99
N ILE A 28 -4.25 7.41 -4.97
CA ILE A 28 -4.51 6.58 -6.17
C ILE A 28 -5.29 7.32 -7.26
N ARG A 29 -5.90 8.47 -6.92
CA ARG A 29 -6.60 9.34 -7.89
C ARG A 29 -5.73 10.45 -8.44
N ASP A 30 -4.54 10.65 -7.88
CA ASP A 30 -3.64 11.72 -8.29
C ASP A 30 -2.76 11.27 -9.45
N PRO A 31 -2.87 11.88 -10.63
CA PRO A 31 -2.02 11.54 -11.77
C PRO A 31 -0.52 11.62 -11.47
N GLU A 32 -0.10 12.53 -10.59
CA GLU A 32 1.31 12.68 -10.22
C GLU A 32 1.87 11.42 -9.57
N THR A 33 1.04 10.63 -8.88
CA THR A 33 1.46 9.35 -8.31
C THR A 33 2.00 8.41 -9.39
N TYR A 34 1.35 8.39 -10.54
CA TYR A 34 1.71 7.51 -11.65
C TYR A 34 2.82 8.07 -12.54
N GLU A 35 3.14 9.34 -12.38
CA GLU A 35 4.34 9.93 -12.97
C GLU A 35 5.57 9.54 -12.15
N LYS A 36 5.41 9.48 -10.83
CA LYS A 36 6.50 9.17 -9.90
C LYS A 36 6.80 7.67 -9.81
N PHE A 37 5.77 6.82 -9.92
CA PHE A 37 5.90 5.36 -9.77
C PHE A 37 5.36 4.62 -10.98
N ASN A 38 6.06 3.56 -11.40
CA ASN A 38 5.65 2.72 -12.51
C ASN A 38 4.51 1.75 -12.13
N GLU A 39 4.49 1.32 -10.88
CA GLU A 39 3.47 0.46 -10.31
C GLU A 39 3.00 1.00 -8.98
N VAL A 40 1.69 0.94 -8.77
CA VAL A 40 1.06 1.31 -7.50
C VAL A 40 0.19 0.14 -7.06
N ILE A 41 0.50 -0.45 -5.92
CA ILE A 41 -0.23 -1.60 -5.39
C ILE A 41 -1.00 -1.15 -4.14
N LEU A 42 -2.32 -1.13 -4.24
CA LEU A 42 -3.18 -0.92 -3.08
C LEU A 42 -3.39 -2.27 -2.40
N PHE A 43 -2.65 -2.49 -1.31
CA PHE A 43 -2.69 -3.70 -0.51
C PHE A 43 -3.61 -3.48 0.67
N GLN A 44 -4.87 -3.89 0.53
CA GLN A 44 -5.89 -3.70 1.56
C GLN A 44 -6.12 -4.98 2.34
N THR A 45 -6.02 -4.90 3.66
CA THR A 45 -6.26 -6.04 4.55
C THR A 45 -7.43 -5.74 5.48
N CYS A 46 -8.44 -6.59 5.45
CA CYS A 46 -9.61 -6.54 6.34
C CYS A 46 -9.82 -7.89 6.99
N ARG A 47 -10.70 -7.95 8.00
CA ARG A 47 -11.03 -9.21 8.66
C ARG A 47 -11.88 -10.11 7.77
N HIS A 48 -12.88 -9.54 7.10
CA HIS A 48 -13.88 -10.24 6.30
C HIS A 48 -13.97 -9.68 4.88
N ILE A 49 -14.42 -10.53 3.96
CA ILE A 49 -14.53 -10.20 2.53
C ILE A 49 -15.43 -8.97 2.29
N ASN A 50 -16.55 -8.87 3.02
CA ASN A 50 -17.48 -7.75 2.83
C ASN A 50 -16.88 -6.39 3.17
N GLU A 51 -15.86 -6.35 4.01
CA GLU A 51 -15.18 -5.11 4.39
C GLU A 51 -14.29 -4.58 3.26
N LEU A 52 -14.00 -5.39 2.25
CA LEU A 52 -13.19 -5.02 1.10
C LEU A 52 -13.99 -4.30 -0.01
N GLU A 53 -15.31 -4.24 0.10
CA GLU A 53 -16.19 -3.73 -0.96
C GLU A 53 -15.93 -2.26 -1.32
N PHE A 54 -15.67 -1.41 -0.32
CA PHE A 54 -15.39 0.00 -0.57
C PHE A 54 -14.11 0.18 -1.41
N GLY A 55 -13.06 -0.56 -1.09
CA GLY A 55 -11.82 -0.53 -1.85
C GLY A 55 -12.00 -1.04 -3.28
N LYS A 56 -12.70 -2.15 -3.44
CA LYS A 56 -13.03 -2.70 -4.76
C LYS A 56 -13.81 -1.70 -5.61
N TYR A 57 -14.84 -1.10 -5.03
CA TYR A 57 -15.68 -0.10 -5.72
C TYR A 57 -14.84 1.10 -6.14
N THR A 58 -14.00 1.61 -5.24
CA THR A 58 -13.17 2.79 -5.52
C THR A 58 -12.18 2.51 -6.65
N VAL A 59 -11.48 1.39 -6.60
CA VAL A 59 -10.53 1.02 -7.65
C VAL A 59 -11.25 0.84 -8.98
N LYS A 60 -12.39 0.17 -8.97
CA LYS A 60 -13.21 0.01 -10.18
C LYS A 60 -13.61 1.37 -10.76
N SER A 61 -14.04 2.31 -9.91
CA SER A 61 -14.45 3.64 -10.36
C SER A 61 -13.30 4.42 -11.01
N ILE A 62 -12.07 4.21 -10.57
CA ILE A 62 -10.90 4.84 -11.17
C ILE A 62 -10.63 4.26 -12.56
N PHE A 63 -10.73 2.96 -12.74
CA PHE A 63 -10.56 2.31 -14.04
C PHE A 63 -11.67 2.68 -15.03
N GLU A 64 -12.82 3.11 -14.55
CA GLU A 64 -13.97 3.55 -15.37
C GLU A 64 -13.99 5.08 -15.59
N ASP A 65 -13.15 5.82 -14.91
CA ASP A 65 -13.09 7.28 -15.01
C ASP A 65 -12.44 7.70 -16.34
N GLU A 66 -13.09 8.63 -17.06
CA GLU A 66 -12.63 9.06 -18.37
C GLU A 66 -11.24 9.70 -18.35
N LEU A 67 -10.89 10.39 -17.27
CA LEU A 67 -9.62 11.11 -17.16
C LEU A 67 -8.51 10.21 -16.58
N LEU A 68 -8.85 9.27 -15.72
CA LEU A 68 -7.87 8.46 -14.99
C LEU A 68 -7.61 7.10 -15.62
N SER A 69 -8.56 6.55 -16.37
CA SER A 69 -8.48 5.17 -16.87
C SER A 69 -7.20 4.88 -17.66
N GLU A 70 -6.77 5.80 -18.50
CA GLU A 70 -5.54 5.64 -19.27
C GLU A 70 -4.28 5.80 -18.42
N VAL A 71 -4.33 6.71 -17.44
CA VAL A 71 -3.20 6.98 -16.54
C VAL A 71 -2.89 5.77 -15.66
N VAL A 72 -3.92 5.08 -15.16
CA VAL A 72 -3.76 3.96 -14.23
C VAL A 72 -3.60 2.60 -14.92
N LEU A 73 -3.86 2.54 -16.23
CA LEU A 73 -3.79 1.29 -16.98
C LEU A 73 -2.38 0.69 -16.85
N ASP A 74 -2.33 -0.60 -16.50
CA ASP A 74 -1.09 -1.35 -16.26
C ASP A 74 -0.25 -0.84 -15.07
N LYS A 75 -0.72 0.16 -14.32
CA LYS A 75 0.02 0.72 -13.18
C LYS A 75 -0.64 0.46 -11.84
N LEU A 76 -1.95 0.68 -11.72
CA LEU A 76 -2.67 0.47 -10.47
C LEU A 76 -3.12 -0.99 -10.34
N LYS A 77 -2.75 -1.60 -9.22
CA LYS A 77 -3.15 -2.97 -8.88
C LYS A 77 -3.79 -2.99 -7.50
N PHE A 78 -4.89 -3.74 -7.37
CA PHE A 78 -5.58 -3.93 -6.11
C PHE A 78 -5.30 -5.33 -5.59
N PHE A 79 -4.77 -5.41 -4.36
CA PHE A 79 -4.41 -6.66 -3.71
C PHE A 79 -5.15 -6.76 -2.37
N PRO A 80 -6.36 -7.36 -2.35
CA PRO A 80 -7.15 -7.47 -1.13
C PRO A 80 -6.83 -8.76 -0.38
N THR A 81 -6.62 -8.66 0.93
CA THR A 81 -6.43 -9.83 1.80
C THR A 81 -7.43 -9.83 2.95
N THR A 82 -7.68 -11.01 3.50
CA THR A 82 -8.52 -11.18 4.69
C THR A 82 -7.75 -11.91 5.78
N THR A 83 -8.14 -11.68 7.04
CA THR A 83 -7.44 -12.28 8.19
C THR A 83 -8.29 -13.23 9.01
N ARG A 84 -9.61 -13.20 8.89
CA ARG A 84 -10.54 -14.05 9.69
C ARG A 84 -11.48 -14.89 8.83
N GLU A 85 -11.57 -14.59 7.56
CA GLU A 85 -12.41 -15.31 6.61
C GLU A 85 -11.53 -15.78 5.45
N PRO A 86 -11.56 -17.07 5.07
CA PRO A 86 -10.74 -17.53 3.94
C PRO A 86 -11.10 -16.80 2.65
N SER A 87 -10.07 -16.39 1.90
CA SER A 87 -10.22 -15.73 0.61
C SER A 87 -9.03 -16.12 -0.27
N ARG A 88 -9.02 -15.63 -1.52
CA ARG A 88 -7.94 -15.91 -2.45
C ARG A 88 -6.58 -15.55 -1.87
N TYR A 89 -6.48 -14.41 -1.21
CA TYR A 89 -5.26 -13.96 -0.52
C TYR A 89 -5.57 -13.82 0.96
N PHE A 90 -4.95 -14.64 1.77
CA PHE A 90 -5.22 -14.72 3.19
C PHE A 90 -3.98 -14.39 4.01
N GLY A 91 -4.14 -13.55 5.02
CA GLY A 91 -3.09 -13.21 5.97
C GLY A 91 -2.94 -11.73 6.21
N ARG A 92 -2.26 -11.40 7.31
CA ARG A 92 -1.94 -10.03 7.68
C ARG A 92 -0.82 -9.49 6.79
N ILE A 93 -0.74 -8.17 6.66
CA ILE A 93 0.33 -7.50 5.90
C ILE A 93 1.70 -8.01 6.35
N THR A 94 1.93 -8.08 7.66
CA THR A 94 3.20 -8.53 8.21
C THR A 94 3.50 -9.99 7.92
N ASP A 95 2.48 -10.86 7.88
CA ASP A 95 2.65 -12.25 7.49
C ASP A 95 3.13 -12.36 6.04
N TRP A 96 2.57 -11.56 5.15
CA TRP A 96 3.00 -11.50 3.76
C TRP A 96 4.44 -11.01 3.62
N LEU A 97 4.80 -9.93 4.32
CA LEU A 97 6.14 -9.35 4.27
C LEU A 97 7.22 -10.27 4.85
N LYS A 98 6.87 -11.11 5.81
CA LYS A 98 7.80 -12.04 6.44
C LYS A 98 7.93 -13.37 5.72
N SER A 99 7.06 -13.65 4.75
CA SER A 99 7.00 -14.95 4.07
C SER A 99 7.48 -14.86 2.63
N LYS A 100 7.75 -16.01 2.05
CA LYS A 100 8.10 -16.12 0.62
C LYS A 100 6.94 -15.78 -0.30
N ARG A 101 5.71 -15.71 0.23
CA ARG A 101 4.53 -15.38 -0.57
C ARG A 101 4.63 -14.01 -1.22
N PHE A 102 5.25 -13.04 -0.53
CA PHE A 102 5.43 -11.70 -1.09
C PHE A 102 6.29 -11.74 -2.36
N VAL A 103 7.42 -12.44 -2.31
CA VAL A 103 8.29 -12.59 -3.47
C VAL A 103 7.58 -13.36 -4.60
N GLU A 104 6.86 -14.40 -4.26
CA GLU A 104 6.13 -15.21 -5.25
C GLU A 104 5.06 -14.39 -5.96
N GLU A 105 4.35 -13.52 -5.23
CA GLU A 105 3.27 -12.72 -5.81
C GLU A 105 3.78 -11.49 -6.57
N PHE A 106 4.77 -10.79 -6.03
CA PHE A 106 5.23 -9.51 -6.56
C PHE A 106 6.58 -9.58 -7.30
N GLY A 107 7.21 -10.74 -7.36
CA GLY A 107 8.43 -10.97 -8.12
C GLY A 107 9.72 -10.69 -7.39
N SER A 108 9.70 -9.84 -6.37
CA SER A 108 10.85 -9.53 -5.53
C SER A 108 10.39 -9.09 -4.15
N ASP A 109 11.27 -9.20 -3.16
CA ASP A 109 10.99 -8.72 -1.82
C ASP A 109 10.93 -7.19 -1.79
N LEU A 110 10.26 -6.66 -0.76
CA LEU A 110 10.27 -5.22 -0.51
C LEU A 110 11.71 -4.78 -0.27
N ASN A 111 12.20 -3.82 -1.05
CA ASN A 111 13.61 -3.44 -1.04
C ASN A 111 13.81 -1.94 -1.27
N PRO A 112 14.90 -1.34 -0.73
CA PRO A 112 15.11 0.10 -0.81
C PRO A 112 15.50 0.60 -2.20
N SER A 113 16.00 -0.26 -3.08
CA SER A 113 16.43 0.18 -4.41
C SER A 113 15.26 0.49 -5.34
N GLU A 114 14.15 -0.23 -5.21
CA GLU A 114 13.01 -0.12 -6.13
C GLU A 114 11.71 0.29 -5.48
N ASP A 115 11.54 0.00 -4.19
CA ASP A 115 10.23 0.07 -3.55
C ASP A 115 10.08 1.24 -2.60
N ARG A 116 8.86 1.76 -2.58
CA ARG A 116 8.41 2.74 -1.59
C ARG A 116 7.13 2.24 -0.98
N ALA A 117 6.88 2.62 0.26
CA ALA A 117 5.72 2.13 0.98
C ALA A 117 5.08 3.21 1.84
N MET A 118 3.77 3.18 1.90
CA MET A 118 2.98 3.92 2.88
C MET A 118 2.14 2.92 3.63
N ILE A 119 2.00 3.10 4.94
CA ILE A 119 1.11 2.27 5.73
C ILE A 119 0.22 3.13 6.62
N CYS A 120 -1.05 2.77 6.66
CA CYS A 120 -2.03 3.37 7.55
C CYS A 120 -2.74 2.26 8.32
N GLY A 121 -2.70 2.32 9.65
CA GLY A 121 -3.27 1.28 10.51
C GLY A 121 -3.17 1.59 11.99
N SER A 122 -3.37 0.56 12.81
CA SER A 122 -3.24 0.67 14.26
C SER A 122 -1.78 0.88 14.68
N ILE A 123 -1.57 1.41 15.88
CA ILE A 123 -0.21 1.64 16.41
C ILE A 123 0.60 0.34 16.44
N ALA A 124 0.00 -0.75 16.90
CA ALA A 124 0.69 -2.05 16.96
C ALA A 124 1.16 -2.50 15.57
N MET A 125 0.30 -2.34 14.56
CA MET A 125 0.63 -2.67 13.18
C MET A 125 1.73 -1.78 12.62
N LEU A 126 1.66 -0.47 12.90
CA LEU A 126 2.66 0.48 12.44
C LEU A 126 4.05 0.17 13.03
N ASN A 127 4.11 -0.19 14.30
CA ASN A 127 5.38 -0.53 14.95
C ASN A 127 5.99 -1.80 14.37
N GLU A 128 5.20 -2.82 14.15
CA GLU A 128 5.66 -4.08 13.56
C GLU A 128 6.14 -3.86 12.11
N PHE A 129 5.36 -3.12 11.33
CA PHE A 129 5.72 -2.77 9.96
C PHE A 129 7.03 -1.99 9.89
N LYS A 130 7.20 -1.00 10.76
CA LYS A 130 8.43 -0.21 10.82
C LYS A 130 9.66 -1.09 11.07
N GLU A 131 9.57 -2.02 12.02
CA GLU A 131 10.67 -2.95 12.28
C GLU A 131 11.01 -3.78 11.05
N ILE A 132 9.99 -4.31 10.37
CA ILE A 132 10.20 -5.11 9.15
C ILE A 132 10.90 -4.28 8.09
N CYS A 133 10.46 -3.05 7.86
CA CYS A 133 11.07 -2.15 6.87
C CYS A 133 12.53 -1.86 7.20
N LEU A 134 12.82 -1.55 8.46
CA LEU A 134 14.19 -1.28 8.88
C LEU A 134 15.09 -2.51 8.69
N GLN A 135 14.60 -3.70 8.99
CA GLN A 135 15.35 -4.94 8.76
C GLN A 135 15.62 -5.20 7.27
N LYS A 136 14.76 -4.73 6.39
CA LYS A 136 14.94 -4.84 4.94
C LYS A 136 15.78 -3.72 4.35
N GLY A 137 16.27 -2.81 5.18
CA GLY A 137 17.14 -1.69 4.75
C GLY A 137 16.39 -0.44 4.31
N LEU A 138 15.08 -0.37 4.52
CA LEU A 138 14.31 0.83 4.20
C LEU A 138 14.43 1.85 5.34
N VAL A 139 14.43 3.13 5.00
CA VAL A 139 14.53 4.25 5.95
C VAL A 139 13.20 5.03 5.95
N GLU A 140 12.73 5.37 7.14
CA GLU A 140 11.53 6.19 7.29
C GLU A 140 11.74 7.60 6.79
N GLY A 141 10.79 8.11 6.00
CA GLY A 141 10.84 9.44 5.43
C GLY A 141 9.93 10.44 6.13
N SER A 142 10.19 11.71 5.87
CA SER A 142 9.37 12.84 6.27
C SER A 142 9.42 13.90 5.17
N ASN A 143 8.59 14.93 5.28
CA ASN A 143 8.59 16.01 4.28
C ASN A 143 9.93 16.73 4.20
N SER A 144 10.65 16.84 5.32
CA SER A 144 11.95 17.49 5.39
C SER A 144 13.11 16.58 4.96
N SER A 145 12.90 15.26 5.00
CA SER A 145 13.91 14.27 4.65
C SER A 145 13.21 13.04 4.03
N PRO A 146 12.98 13.04 2.72
CA PRO A 146 12.33 11.92 2.06
C PRO A 146 13.05 10.60 2.28
N GLY A 147 12.28 9.52 2.39
CA GLY A 147 12.82 8.19 2.64
C GLY A 147 12.12 7.12 1.78
N HIS A 148 12.20 5.87 2.23
CA HIS A 148 11.64 4.75 1.51
C HIS A 148 10.23 4.42 1.95
N PHE A 149 9.85 4.76 3.18
CA PHE A 149 8.50 4.50 3.67
C PHE A 149 8.03 5.59 4.62
N VAL A 150 6.70 5.72 4.73
CA VAL A 150 6.04 6.61 5.69
C VAL A 150 4.91 5.86 6.39
N ILE A 151 4.62 6.27 7.62
CA ILE A 151 3.56 5.65 8.42
C ILE A 151 2.56 6.71 8.87
N GLU A 152 1.30 6.32 8.97
CA GLU A 152 0.24 7.19 9.48
C GLU A 152 -0.73 6.38 10.33
N LYS A 153 -1.04 6.90 11.51
CA LYS A 153 -2.01 6.29 12.40
C LYS A 153 -3.43 6.47 11.84
N ALA A 154 -4.16 5.37 11.64
CA ALA A 154 -5.49 5.41 11.05
C ALA A 154 -6.51 6.10 11.96
N PHE A 155 -6.45 5.81 13.26
CA PHE A 155 -7.37 6.34 14.26
C PHE A 155 -6.68 6.66 15.55
N VAL A 156 -7.24 7.64 16.23
CA VAL A 156 -6.89 7.97 17.61
C VAL A 156 -7.93 7.29 18.49
N ASP A 157 -7.55 6.24 19.14
CA ASP A 157 -8.36 5.61 20.17
C ASP A 157 -8.01 6.22 21.53
#